data_c0eee8faab0f99fb54809b6b58588f29
#
_entry.id   c0eee8faab0f99fb54809b6b58588f29
#
_cell.length_a   1.000
_cell.length_b   1.000
_cell.length_c   1.000
_cell.angle_alpha   90.00
_cell.angle_beta   90.00
_cell.angle_gamma   90.00
#
_symmetry.space_group_name_H-M   'P 1'
#
loop_
_entity.id
_entity.type
_entity.pdbx_description
1 polymer ?
#
loop_
_entity_poly.entity_id
_entity_poly.type
_entity_poly.pdbx_seq_one_letter_code
_entity_poly.pdbx_strand_id
1 'polypeptide(L)'
;MRAAIALTALAVTACGQTVTGNFAAGEIDVRKLEVGKYPTEPMESYYSYSHGVRGGTSLAISRLAQHVVIGTDIDPRLRYGAGIQEVAKPDDVTESMAEPSKEVAERNKMQFGFISGSSDIEPIPFQKVPESATLVTVTVLQFPSADAATTAAREFEEVDFNVNPVENQRVPIDKYPAAHTHWRPGTPNIGSTIAHGNYTVTVFAATSSADLPLLTSLIEKTYTAQFPMLDSLRPLSPEEVLRTDLDPEGMKRRVLNPAKLGVPNVGSMATYNLQGFLHFQSDREAAKKLFGEVELFTFGEGYSSWTFSYSKGVAQGFGTGSGELLDGSMVFRNRDDESAQRLWSALIPEPDAAMTPNGVPDSKCSEVPRPGSSAKMFACIVRYRNYVGRVWTTQPEDARQRAAAQYAVLANSQ
;
A
#
# COMPACT_ATOMS: atom_id res chain seq x y z
N MET A 1 48.18 -82.26 17.74
CA MET A 1 47.17 -81.19 18.04
C MET A 1 47.47 -80.04 17.11
N ARG A 2 46.65 -79.88 16.08
CA ARG A 2 46.74 -78.76 15.14
C ARG A 2 45.44 -77.95 15.28
N ALA A 3 45.56 -76.71 15.75
CA ALA A 3 44.45 -75.80 15.86
C ALA A 3 44.26 -75.06 14.53
N ALA A 4 43.01 -75.13 13.95
CA ALA A 4 42.65 -74.42 12.77
C ALA A 4 41.95 -73.06 13.21
N ILE A 5 42.49 -71.94 12.73
CA ILE A 5 41.95 -70.62 12.93
C ILE A 5 41.04 -70.33 11.71
N ALA A 6 39.73 -70.22 11.95
CA ALA A 6 38.80 -69.80 10.93
C ALA A 6 38.74 -68.26 10.89
N LEU A 7 39.10 -67.63 9.78
CA LEU A 7 38.88 -66.20 9.50
C LEU A 7 37.45 -66.00 8.95
N THR A 8 36.65 -65.29 9.69
CA THR A 8 35.30 -64.85 9.24
C THR A 8 35.47 -63.48 8.56
N ALA A 9 35.26 -63.43 7.26
CA ALA A 9 35.23 -62.16 6.51
C ALA A 9 33.82 -61.52 6.66
N LEU A 10 33.74 -60.38 7.32
CA LEU A 10 32.54 -59.53 7.33
C LEU A 10 32.48 -58.74 6.00
N ALA A 11 31.51 -59.09 5.16
CA ALA A 11 31.14 -58.28 4.00
C ALA A 11 30.27 -57.09 4.46
N VAL A 12 30.80 -55.88 4.45
CA VAL A 12 30.05 -54.65 4.66
C VAL A 12 29.38 -54.30 3.33
N THR A 13 28.08 -54.59 3.20
CA THR A 13 27.23 -54.08 2.12
C THR A 13 26.87 -52.64 2.43
N ALA A 14 27.60 -51.70 1.82
CA ALA A 14 27.22 -50.30 1.78
C ALA A 14 26.00 -50.15 0.84
N CYS A 15 24.81 -50.10 1.39
CA CYS A 15 23.63 -49.62 0.66
C CYS A 15 23.78 -48.11 0.41
N GLY A 16 24.35 -47.77 -0.75
CA GLY A 16 24.28 -46.43 -1.28
C GLY A 16 22.83 -46.13 -1.70
N GLN A 17 22.10 -45.43 -0.87
CA GLN A 17 20.87 -44.81 -1.32
C GLN A 17 21.24 -43.66 -2.26
N THR A 18 20.93 -43.82 -3.54
CA THR A 18 20.91 -42.71 -4.51
C THR A 18 19.78 -41.79 -4.12
N VAL A 19 20.09 -40.73 -3.39
CA VAL A 19 19.17 -39.61 -3.21
C VAL A 19 19.16 -38.90 -4.57
N THR A 20 18.07 -39.03 -5.31
CA THR A 20 17.77 -38.18 -6.46
C THR A 20 17.46 -36.79 -5.92
N GLY A 21 18.50 -36.02 -5.59
CA GLY A 21 18.37 -34.59 -5.35
C GLY A 21 18.17 -33.90 -6.69
N ASN A 22 17.10 -33.14 -6.84
CA ASN A 22 17.07 -32.12 -7.85
C ASN A 22 18.22 -31.18 -7.55
N PHE A 23 19.15 -31.03 -8.48
CA PHE A 23 20.17 -29.99 -8.40
C PHE A 23 19.46 -28.63 -8.43
N ALA A 24 19.22 -28.05 -7.28
CA ALA A 24 19.06 -26.61 -7.21
C ALA A 24 20.41 -26.02 -7.62
N ALA A 25 20.44 -25.12 -8.58
CA ALA A 25 21.63 -24.36 -8.91
C ALA A 25 22.20 -23.81 -7.61
N GLY A 26 23.45 -24.12 -7.28
CA GLY A 26 24.09 -23.68 -6.04
C GLY A 26 24.00 -22.15 -5.95
N GLU A 27 23.85 -21.61 -4.74
CA GLU A 27 23.84 -20.18 -4.53
C GLU A 27 25.10 -19.56 -5.17
N ILE A 28 24.88 -18.47 -5.94
CA ILE A 28 25.99 -17.76 -6.58
C ILE A 28 26.77 -16.98 -5.51
N ASP A 29 28.06 -16.75 -5.76
CA ASP A 29 28.83 -15.83 -4.93
C ASP A 29 28.45 -14.39 -5.23
N VAL A 30 27.52 -13.82 -4.44
CA VAL A 30 26.98 -12.46 -4.63
C VAL A 30 28.07 -11.37 -4.57
N ARG A 31 29.24 -11.66 -3.99
CA ARG A 31 30.39 -10.72 -3.95
C ARG A 31 31.04 -10.50 -5.33
N LYS A 32 30.72 -11.36 -6.30
CA LYS A 32 31.24 -11.24 -7.69
C LYS A 32 30.30 -10.47 -8.61
N LEU A 33 29.14 -10.02 -8.10
CA LEU A 33 28.19 -9.28 -8.89
C LEU A 33 28.66 -7.83 -9.11
N GLU A 34 28.37 -7.30 -10.29
CA GLU A 34 28.67 -5.91 -10.65
C GLU A 34 27.62 -4.96 -10.06
N VAL A 35 27.72 -4.68 -8.76
CA VAL A 35 26.76 -3.88 -8.01
C VAL A 35 27.08 -2.36 -8.02
N GLY A 36 28.20 -1.96 -8.63
CA GLY A 36 28.62 -0.55 -8.62
C GLY A 36 28.80 0.01 -7.20
N LYS A 37 28.16 1.12 -6.91
CA LYS A 37 28.22 1.81 -5.60
C LYS A 37 27.16 1.32 -4.59
N TYR A 38 26.32 0.38 -4.97
CA TYR A 38 25.18 -0.01 -4.17
C TYR A 38 25.53 -1.02 -3.08
N PRO A 39 24.86 -0.92 -1.90
CA PRO A 39 25.05 -1.89 -0.83
C PRO A 39 24.49 -3.26 -1.22
N THR A 40 25.12 -4.30 -0.71
CA THR A 40 24.68 -5.70 -0.88
C THR A 40 24.17 -6.32 0.41
N GLU A 41 24.40 -5.64 1.54
CA GLU A 41 23.97 -6.09 2.85
C GLU A 41 22.55 -5.59 3.17
N PRO A 42 21.76 -6.38 3.92
CA PRO A 42 20.47 -5.94 4.44
C PRO A 42 20.60 -4.67 5.25
N MET A 43 19.64 -3.77 5.11
CA MET A 43 19.63 -2.55 5.91
C MET A 43 19.30 -2.86 7.38
N GLU A 44 20.22 -2.55 8.28
CA GLU A 44 20.00 -2.60 9.71
C GLU A 44 19.23 -1.35 10.18
N SER A 45 17.95 -1.29 9.83
CA SER A 45 17.09 -0.13 10.08
C SER A 45 16.86 0.17 11.56
N TYR A 46 17.01 -0.81 12.43
CA TYR A 46 16.87 -0.63 13.88
C TYR A 46 17.90 0.34 14.46
N TYR A 47 19.09 0.43 13.89
CA TYR A 47 20.14 1.34 14.39
C TYR A 47 19.94 2.80 13.95
N SER A 48 19.14 3.04 12.91
CA SER A 48 18.88 4.37 12.37
C SER A 48 17.50 4.90 12.70
N TYR A 49 16.59 4.05 13.22
CA TYR A 49 15.24 4.44 13.60
C TYR A 49 15.18 4.77 15.08
N SER A 50 14.77 6.00 15.39
CA SER A 50 14.39 6.38 16.74
C SER A 50 12.88 6.49 16.84
N HIS A 51 12.31 5.81 17.84
CA HIS A 51 10.88 5.93 18.14
C HIS A 51 10.50 7.38 18.41
N GLY A 52 9.40 7.84 17.87
CA GLY A 52 8.92 9.21 18.03
C GLY A 52 7.54 9.42 17.43
N VAL A 53 6.92 10.53 17.77
CA VAL A 53 5.54 10.85 17.33
C VAL A 53 5.40 10.76 15.82
N ARG A 54 6.25 11.43 15.06
CA ARG A 54 6.17 11.48 13.60
C ARG A 54 6.27 10.11 12.95
N GLY A 55 7.31 9.34 13.28
CA GLY A 55 7.52 8.01 12.72
C GLY A 55 6.43 7.03 13.13
N GLY A 56 6.05 7.03 14.40
CA GLY A 56 4.98 6.19 14.92
C GLY A 56 3.62 6.50 14.29
N THR A 57 3.28 7.77 14.13
CA THR A 57 2.04 8.18 13.45
C THR A 57 2.02 7.70 12.00
N SER A 58 3.12 7.87 11.24
CA SER A 58 3.19 7.37 9.86
C SER A 58 3.02 5.85 9.77
N LEU A 59 3.62 5.09 10.69
CA LEU A 59 3.45 3.63 10.75
C LEU A 59 2.01 3.24 11.14
N ALA A 60 1.39 3.97 12.07
CA ALA A 60 0.00 3.75 12.46
C ALA A 60 -0.98 4.03 11.30
N ILE A 61 -0.74 5.09 10.52
CA ILE A 61 -1.51 5.40 9.31
C ILE A 61 -1.32 4.30 8.26
N SER A 62 -0.10 3.83 8.03
CA SER A 62 0.17 2.73 7.10
C SER A 62 -0.54 1.44 7.51
N ARG A 63 -0.61 1.17 8.82
CA ARG A 63 -1.37 0.04 9.37
C ARG A 63 -2.88 0.24 9.15
N LEU A 64 -3.41 1.45 9.38
CA LEU A 64 -4.82 1.77 9.13
C LEU A 64 -5.17 1.64 7.64
N ALA A 65 -4.33 2.11 6.73
CA ALA A 65 -4.54 2.00 5.28
C ALA A 65 -4.80 0.57 4.80
N GLN A 66 -4.21 -0.44 5.48
CA GLN A 66 -4.43 -1.85 5.17
C GLN A 66 -5.84 -2.35 5.54
N HIS A 67 -6.63 -1.53 6.24
CA HIS A 67 -7.98 -1.81 6.73
C HIS A 67 -9.01 -0.76 6.25
N VAL A 68 -8.67 0.01 5.23
CA VAL A 68 -9.60 0.92 4.56
C VAL A 68 -10.01 0.31 3.22
N VAL A 69 -11.30 0.41 2.91
CA VAL A 69 -11.88 -0.11 1.66
C VAL A 69 -11.35 0.66 0.45
N ILE A 70 -11.23 -0.03 -0.65
CA ILE A 70 -11.03 0.55 -1.98
C ILE A 70 -12.33 0.48 -2.78
N GLY A 71 -12.43 1.21 -3.89
CA GLY A 71 -13.65 1.28 -4.68
C GLY A 71 -14.21 -0.07 -5.10
N THR A 72 -13.36 -1.02 -5.52
CA THR A 72 -13.80 -2.36 -5.93
C THR A 72 -14.39 -3.21 -4.81
N ASP A 73 -14.18 -2.86 -3.55
CA ASP A 73 -14.84 -3.50 -2.40
C ASP A 73 -16.26 -2.96 -2.20
N ILE A 74 -16.56 -1.76 -2.72
CA ILE A 74 -17.83 -1.05 -2.62
C ILE A 74 -18.72 -1.34 -3.83
N ASP A 75 -18.17 -1.08 -5.03
CA ASP A 75 -18.83 -1.31 -6.31
C ASP A 75 -17.76 -1.65 -7.38
N PRO A 76 -17.92 -2.75 -8.14
CA PRO A 76 -16.91 -3.15 -9.15
C PRO A 76 -16.59 -2.07 -10.20
N ARG A 77 -17.48 -1.11 -10.42
CA ARG A 77 -17.23 0.01 -11.34
C ARG A 77 -16.18 0.99 -10.83
N LEU A 78 -16.04 1.14 -9.50
CA LEU A 78 -15.10 2.05 -8.85
C LEU A 78 -13.67 1.49 -8.84
N ARG A 79 -13.18 1.10 -10.01
CA ARG A 79 -11.90 0.41 -10.17
C ARG A 79 -10.68 1.32 -10.09
N TYR A 80 -10.86 2.62 -10.33
CA TYR A 80 -9.73 3.54 -10.39
C TYR A 80 -9.50 4.26 -9.06
N GLY A 81 -8.23 4.39 -8.69
CA GLY A 81 -7.83 5.23 -7.57
C GLY A 81 -8.06 6.71 -7.88
N ALA A 82 -8.80 7.40 -7.02
CA ALA A 82 -9.05 8.84 -7.12
C ALA A 82 -8.37 9.62 -5.99
N GLY A 83 -7.32 9.06 -5.41
CA GLY A 83 -6.47 9.68 -4.43
C GLY A 83 -6.42 9.02 -3.09
N ILE A 84 -5.33 9.32 -2.40
CA ILE A 84 -5.12 8.95 -1.00
C ILE A 84 -4.52 10.13 -0.25
N GLN A 85 -4.79 10.18 1.05
CA GLN A 85 -4.14 11.14 1.94
C GLN A 85 -3.99 10.58 3.34
N GLU A 86 -2.85 10.90 3.94
CA GLU A 86 -2.60 10.71 5.35
C GLU A 86 -3.23 11.84 6.16
N VAL A 87 -3.84 11.47 7.28
CA VAL A 87 -4.33 12.44 8.26
C VAL A 87 -3.49 12.26 9.52
N ALA A 88 -2.40 13.02 9.61
CA ALA A 88 -1.46 12.93 10.73
C ALA A 88 -1.78 13.93 11.85
N LYS A 89 -2.56 14.94 11.56
CA LYS A 89 -2.96 16.01 12.48
C LYS A 89 -4.35 16.55 12.13
N PRO A 90 -5.04 17.26 13.04
CA PRO A 90 -6.38 17.82 12.81
C PRO A 90 -6.52 18.73 11.58
N ASP A 91 -5.49 19.48 11.22
CA ASP A 91 -5.51 20.30 10.00
C ASP A 91 -5.79 19.48 8.73
N ASP A 92 -5.30 18.25 8.68
CA ASP A 92 -5.33 17.43 7.47
C ASP A 92 -6.76 16.92 7.16
N VAL A 93 -7.71 16.97 8.10
CA VAL A 93 -9.11 16.55 7.86
C VAL A 93 -9.82 17.48 6.87
N THR A 94 -9.39 18.75 6.77
CA THR A 94 -10.01 19.74 5.89
C THR A 94 -9.77 19.47 4.39
N GLU A 95 -8.89 18.54 4.09
CA GLU A 95 -8.65 18.08 2.71
C GLU A 95 -9.86 17.29 2.14
N SER A 96 -10.66 16.66 3.00
CA SER A 96 -11.83 15.87 2.58
C SER A 96 -13.14 16.27 3.28
N MET A 97 -13.09 17.18 4.23
CA MET A 97 -14.21 17.60 5.06
C MET A 97 -14.30 19.13 5.13
N ALA A 98 -15.42 19.66 5.60
CA ALA A 98 -15.59 21.09 5.79
C ALA A 98 -14.57 21.70 6.76
N GLU A 99 -14.15 22.95 6.52
CA GLU A 99 -13.14 23.66 7.32
C GLU A 99 -13.35 23.57 8.85
N PRO A 100 -14.60 23.73 9.40
CA PRO A 100 -14.81 23.61 10.83
C PRO A 100 -14.56 22.21 11.41
N SER A 101 -14.38 21.19 10.57
CA SER A 101 -14.07 19.82 11.01
C SER A 101 -12.73 19.74 11.72
N LYS A 102 -11.78 20.65 11.44
CA LYS A 102 -10.53 20.75 12.19
C LYS A 102 -10.77 20.90 13.69
N GLU A 103 -11.62 21.83 14.10
CA GLU A 103 -11.92 22.06 15.51
C GLU A 103 -12.60 20.84 16.17
N VAL A 104 -13.43 20.11 15.41
CA VAL A 104 -14.02 18.85 15.87
C VAL A 104 -12.94 17.79 16.12
N ALA A 105 -12.02 17.63 15.19
CA ALA A 105 -10.90 16.70 15.31
C ALA A 105 -10.00 17.03 16.52
N GLU A 106 -9.69 18.31 16.73
CA GLU A 106 -8.88 18.79 17.87
C GLU A 106 -9.57 18.52 19.22
N ARG A 107 -10.84 18.94 19.34
CA ARG A 107 -11.63 18.83 20.56
C ARG A 107 -11.83 17.39 21.00
N ASN A 108 -12.06 16.48 20.05
CA ASN A 108 -12.23 15.06 20.30
C ASN A 108 -10.92 14.26 20.30
N LYS A 109 -9.76 14.96 20.23
CA LYS A 109 -8.41 14.36 20.31
C LYS A 109 -8.16 13.28 19.24
N MET A 110 -8.53 13.56 17.99
CA MET A 110 -8.20 12.70 16.87
C MET A 110 -6.69 12.32 16.91
N GLN A 111 -6.38 11.08 16.69
CA GLN A 111 -5.01 10.58 16.75
C GLN A 111 -4.35 10.58 15.37
N PHE A 112 -5.00 9.99 14.40
CA PHE A 112 -4.58 9.92 13.00
C PHE A 112 -5.72 9.38 12.13
N GLY A 113 -5.52 9.35 10.82
CA GLY A 113 -6.49 8.82 9.89
C GLY A 113 -5.92 8.56 8.50
N PHE A 114 -6.78 8.07 7.62
CA PHE A 114 -6.46 7.80 6.23
C PHE A 114 -7.65 8.10 5.35
N ILE A 115 -7.39 8.71 4.19
CA ILE A 115 -8.40 9.05 3.19
C ILE A 115 -8.12 8.25 1.93
N SER A 116 -9.15 7.66 1.32
CA SER A 116 -9.06 6.94 0.06
C SER A 116 -10.21 7.31 -0.87
N GLY A 117 -9.87 7.83 -2.05
CA GLY A 117 -10.81 8.11 -3.13
C GLY A 117 -10.82 7.01 -4.18
N SER A 118 -11.97 6.78 -4.80
CA SER A 118 -12.17 5.82 -5.89
C SER A 118 -13.16 6.35 -6.92
N SER A 119 -12.94 6.04 -8.20
CA SER A 119 -13.75 6.50 -9.31
C SER A 119 -14.02 5.37 -10.32
N ASP A 120 -15.12 5.51 -11.08
CA ASP A 120 -15.43 4.64 -12.23
C ASP A 120 -14.80 5.13 -13.54
N ILE A 121 -14.28 6.36 -13.56
CA ILE A 121 -13.51 6.92 -14.67
C ILE A 121 -12.07 7.12 -14.23
N GLU A 122 -11.11 6.70 -15.05
CA GLU A 122 -9.70 6.87 -14.78
C GLU A 122 -9.35 8.37 -14.67
N PRO A 123 -8.84 8.83 -13.50
CA PRO A 123 -8.46 10.22 -13.34
C PRO A 123 -7.24 10.56 -14.20
N ILE A 124 -7.30 11.68 -14.88
CA ILE A 124 -6.14 12.23 -15.61
C ILE A 124 -5.28 13.01 -14.61
N PRO A 125 -3.97 12.75 -14.54
CA PRO A 125 -3.07 13.47 -13.67
C PRO A 125 -3.21 15.00 -13.80
N PHE A 126 -3.28 15.69 -12.64
CA PHE A 126 -3.43 17.15 -12.55
C PHE A 126 -4.76 17.72 -13.09
N GLN A 127 -5.75 16.88 -13.37
CA GLN A 127 -7.10 17.30 -13.76
C GLN A 127 -8.11 16.92 -12.70
N LYS A 128 -9.23 17.65 -12.67
CA LYS A 128 -10.38 17.28 -11.84
C LYS A 128 -10.99 15.98 -12.34
N VAL A 129 -11.48 15.16 -11.41
CA VAL A 129 -12.33 14.02 -11.76
C VAL A 129 -13.55 14.57 -12.51
N PRO A 130 -13.92 14.01 -13.69
CA PRO A 130 -15.07 14.50 -14.45
C PRO A 130 -16.37 14.47 -13.63
N GLU A 131 -17.22 15.47 -13.79
CA GLU A 131 -18.55 15.51 -13.13
C GLU A 131 -19.46 14.34 -13.54
N SER A 132 -19.17 13.69 -14.69
CA SER A 132 -19.86 12.48 -15.14
C SER A 132 -19.44 11.22 -14.38
N ALA A 133 -18.37 11.27 -13.59
CA ALA A 133 -17.88 10.12 -12.86
C ALA A 133 -18.70 9.83 -11.61
N THR A 134 -18.77 8.54 -11.27
CA THR A 134 -19.13 8.11 -9.91
C THR A 134 -17.87 8.13 -9.06
N LEU A 135 -17.89 8.86 -7.95
CA LEU A 135 -16.79 9.02 -7.02
C LEU A 135 -17.23 8.60 -5.61
N VAL A 136 -16.38 7.86 -4.92
CA VAL A 136 -16.54 7.61 -3.48
C VAL A 136 -15.22 7.92 -2.79
N THR A 137 -15.29 8.77 -1.76
CA THR A 137 -14.17 9.05 -0.86
C THR A 137 -14.52 8.55 0.53
N VAL A 138 -13.61 7.80 1.12
CA VAL A 138 -13.73 7.23 2.47
C VAL A 138 -12.63 7.83 3.34
N THR A 139 -13.04 8.49 4.43
CA THR A 139 -12.15 9.04 5.45
C THR A 139 -12.34 8.24 6.74
N VAL A 140 -11.29 7.59 7.21
CA VAL A 140 -11.30 6.85 8.47
C VAL A 140 -10.34 7.53 9.44
N LEU A 141 -10.87 7.95 10.60
CA LEU A 141 -10.10 8.63 11.65
C LEU A 141 -10.15 7.83 12.94
N GLN A 142 -9.02 7.64 13.60
CA GLN A 142 -8.94 6.99 14.91
C GLN A 142 -9.01 8.02 16.05
N PHE A 143 -9.80 7.69 17.06
CA PHE A 143 -9.96 8.46 18.30
C PHE A 143 -9.51 7.64 19.53
N PRO A 144 -9.28 8.28 20.69
CA PRO A 144 -8.80 7.59 21.89
C PRO A 144 -9.83 6.62 22.49
N SER A 145 -11.12 6.80 22.21
CA SER A 145 -12.19 5.93 22.71
C SER A 145 -13.40 5.92 21.76
N ALA A 146 -14.27 4.93 21.92
CA ALA A 146 -15.53 4.84 21.20
C ALA A 146 -16.46 6.02 21.47
N ASP A 147 -16.48 6.55 22.71
CA ASP A 147 -17.27 7.72 23.06
C ASP A 147 -16.78 8.98 22.35
N ALA A 148 -15.45 9.16 22.25
CA ALA A 148 -14.85 10.26 21.50
C ALA A 148 -15.18 10.15 20.00
N ALA A 149 -15.09 8.94 19.43
CA ALA A 149 -15.46 8.69 18.03
C ALA A 149 -16.95 8.96 17.78
N THR A 150 -17.84 8.53 18.68
CA THR A 150 -19.29 8.77 18.58
C THR A 150 -19.61 10.26 18.63
N THR A 151 -18.98 10.99 19.56
CA THR A 151 -19.15 12.44 19.67
C THR A 151 -18.65 13.13 18.41
N ALA A 152 -17.44 12.76 17.95
CA ALA A 152 -16.84 13.34 16.74
C ALA A 152 -17.68 13.07 15.48
N ALA A 153 -18.23 11.85 15.32
CA ALA A 153 -19.07 11.52 14.16
C ALA A 153 -20.30 12.43 14.05
N ARG A 154 -20.98 12.66 15.16
CA ARG A 154 -22.12 13.57 15.22
C ARG A 154 -21.69 15.02 14.92
N GLU A 155 -20.61 15.47 15.52
CA GLU A 155 -20.14 16.85 15.37
C GLU A 155 -19.58 17.14 13.97
N PHE A 156 -18.91 16.20 13.33
CA PHE A 156 -18.45 16.34 11.94
C PHE A 156 -19.63 16.55 10.99
N GLU A 157 -20.68 15.75 11.12
CA GLU A 157 -21.85 15.92 10.29
C GLU A 157 -22.59 17.23 10.61
N GLU A 158 -22.64 17.62 11.88
CA GLU A 158 -23.30 18.86 12.29
C GLU A 158 -22.60 20.11 11.71
N VAL A 159 -21.28 20.19 11.73
CA VAL A 159 -20.57 21.32 11.14
C VAL A 159 -20.66 21.32 9.62
N ASP A 160 -20.69 20.17 8.94
CA ASP A 160 -20.89 20.08 7.51
C ASP A 160 -22.34 20.45 7.11
N PHE A 161 -23.32 19.93 7.83
CA PHE A 161 -24.74 20.31 7.65
C PHE A 161 -24.93 21.82 7.75
N ASN A 162 -24.28 22.48 8.72
CA ASN A 162 -24.40 23.90 8.98
C ASN A 162 -23.66 24.80 7.96
N VAL A 163 -22.94 24.26 7.02
CA VAL A 163 -22.40 25.02 5.88
C VAL A 163 -23.56 25.65 5.06
N ASN A 164 -24.68 24.94 4.93
CA ASN A 164 -25.89 25.45 4.27
C ASN A 164 -27.15 24.84 4.88
N PRO A 165 -27.52 25.21 6.12
CA PRO A 165 -28.61 24.56 6.87
C PRO A 165 -30.01 24.80 6.28
N VAL A 166 -30.15 25.75 5.36
CA VAL A 166 -31.43 26.05 4.70
C VAL A 166 -31.73 25.06 3.58
N GLU A 167 -30.72 24.62 2.86
CA GLU A 167 -30.84 23.73 1.71
C GLU A 167 -30.58 22.27 2.06
N ASN A 168 -29.74 22.01 3.07
CA ASN A 168 -29.40 20.65 3.49
C ASN A 168 -30.58 19.97 4.18
N GLN A 169 -30.81 18.71 3.87
CA GLN A 169 -31.85 17.87 4.46
C GLN A 169 -31.24 16.59 5.03
N ARG A 170 -31.65 16.21 6.24
CA ARG A 170 -31.21 14.97 6.84
C ARG A 170 -31.83 13.78 6.13
N VAL A 171 -30.99 12.75 5.84
CA VAL A 171 -31.38 11.54 5.12
C VAL A 171 -31.09 10.34 6.00
N PRO A 172 -32.08 9.49 6.32
CA PRO A 172 -31.78 8.24 7.03
C PRO A 172 -31.08 7.25 6.13
N ILE A 173 -30.18 6.44 6.71
CA ILE A 173 -29.60 5.27 6.09
C ILE A 173 -30.18 4.05 6.78
N ASP A 174 -31.13 3.36 6.14
CA ASP A 174 -31.98 2.35 6.78
C ASP A 174 -31.18 1.26 7.49
N LYS A 175 -30.14 0.75 6.84
CA LYS A 175 -29.25 -0.29 7.41
C LYS A 175 -28.38 0.23 8.54
N TYR A 176 -28.11 1.53 8.58
CA TYR A 176 -27.20 2.17 9.53
C TYR A 176 -27.86 3.40 10.20
N PRO A 177 -28.86 3.19 11.07
CA PRO A 177 -29.65 4.29 11.66
C PRO A 177 -28.83 5.23 12.55
N ALA A 178 -27.63 4.82 12.98
CA ALA A 178 -26.69 5.67 13.71
C ALA A 178 -25.84 6.55 12.78
N ALA A 179 -25.97 6.42 11.46
CA ALA A 179 -25.26 7.30 10.52
C ALA A 179 -25.88 8.70 10.52
N HIS A 180 -25.03 9.70 10.61
CA HIS A 180 -25.39 11.10 10.46
C HIS A 180 -25.17 11.48 8.99
N THR A 181 -26.25 11.77 8.28
CA THR A 181 -26.22 11.95 6.82
C THR A 181 -27.08 13.10 6.41
N HIS A 182 -26.60 13.91 5.48
CA HIS A 182 -27.40 14.95 4.84
C HIS A 182 -27.17 15.02 3.34
N TRP A 183 -28.15 15.52 2.64
CA TRP A 183 -28.15 15.73 1.21
C TRP A 183 -28.78 17.07 0.89
N ARG A 184 -28.27 17.77 -0.09
CA ARG A 184 -28.91 18.93 -0.66
C ARG A 184 -29.74 18.53 -1.88
N PRO A 185 -31.06 18.63 -1.85
CA PRO A 185 -31.92 18.23 -2.97
C PRO A 185 -31.48 18.82 -4.30
N GLY A 186 -31.40 17.96 -5.32
CA GLY A 186 -30.96 18.36 -6.64
C GLY A 186 -29.43 18.36 -6.86
N THR A 187 -28.63 18.08 -5.82
CA THR A 187 -27.16 17.89 -5.99
C THR A 187 -26.80 16.44 -6.20
N PRO A 188 -25.78 16.14 -7.05
CA PRO A 188 -25.38 14.78 -7.36
C PRO A 188 -24.38 14.22 -6.34
N ASN A 189 -24.43 14.65 -5.08
CA ASN A 189 -23.52 14.17 -4.03
C ASN A 189 -24.21 14.11 -2.67
N ILE A 190 -23.63 13.32 -1.76
CA ILE A 190 -24.10 13.10 -0.39
C ILE A 190 -22.91 12.94 0.54
N GLY A 191 -23.02 13.44 1.77
CA GLY A 191 -22.09 13.21 2.87
C GLY A 191 -22.72 12.36 3.97
N SER A 192 -21.97 11.46 4.57
CA SER A 192 -22.41 10.63 5.69
C SER A 192 -21.27 10.29 6.62
N THR A 193 -21.50 10.40 7.93
CA THR A 193 -20.51 10.05 8.95
C THR A 193 -21.11 9.13 10.00
N ILE A 194 -20.38 8.10 10.40
CA ILE A 194 -20.76 7.16 11.46
C ILE A 194 -19.56 6.81 12.33
N ALA A 195 -19.81 6.54 13.59
CA ALA A 195 -18.80 5.95 14.48
C ALA A 195 -18.84 4.42 14.42
N HIS A 196 -17.67 3.77 14.46
CA HIS A 196 -17.50 2.34 14.57
C HIS A 196 -16.33 2.02 15.52
N GLY A 197 -16.63 1.60 16.74
CA GLY A 197 -15.61 1.49 17.81
C GLY A 197 -14.89 2.81 18.01
N ASN A 198 -13.57 2.79 18.03
CA ASN A 198 -12.73 3.99 18.18
C ASN A 198 -12.55 4.81 16.88
N TYR A 199 -13.27 4.46 15.82
CA TYR A 199 -13.11 5.10 14.53
C TYR A 199 -14.35 5.89 14.13
N THR A 200 -14.15 7.00 13.39
CA THR A 200 -15.19 7.57 12.55
C THR A 200 -14.96 7.16 11.10
N VAL A 201 -16.02 6.88 10.38
CA VAL A 201 -16.03 6.63 8.95
C VAL A 201 -16.90 7.68 8.29
N THR A 202 -16.26 8.60 7.58
CA THR A 202 -16.96 9.62 6.76
C THR A 202 -16.88 9.19 5.31
N VAL A 203 -18.03 9.19 4.64
CA VAL A 203 -18.17 8.84 3.22
C VAL A 203 -18.73 10.03 2.47
N PHE A 204 -18.01 10.44 1.44
CA PHE A 204 -18.52 11.33 0.41
C PHE A 204 -18.77 10.50 -0.86
N ALA A 205 -20.00 10.54 -1.38
CA ALA A 205 -20.33 9.90 -2.64
C ALA A 205 -20.88 10.93 -3.64
N ALA A 206 -20.46 10.84 -4.89
CA ALA A 206 -20.94 11.68 -5.99
C ALA A 206 -21.24 10.82 -7.22
N THR A 207 -22.23 11.25 -8.01
CA THR A 207 -22.69 10.60 -9.22
C THR A 207 -22.93 11.64 -10.32
N SER A 208 -23.15 11.21 -11.56
CA SER A 208 -23.41 12.13 -12.69
C SER A 208 -24.77 12.86 -12.60
N SER A 209 -25.68 12.42 -11.74
CA SER A 209 -27.02 12.98 -11.58
C SER A 209 -27.47 12.91 -10.12
N ALA A 210 -28.42 13.77 -9.74
CA ALA A 210 -28.99 13.82 -8.40
C ALA A 210 -29.94 12.62 -8.16
N ASP A 211 -29.37 11.44 -7.96
CA ASP A 211 -30.07 10.18 -7.69
C ASP A 211 -29.85 9.77 -6.22
N LEU A 212 -30.77 10.21 -5.35
CA LEU A 212 -30.66 9.93 -3.92
C LEU A 212 -30.64 8.43 -3.59
N PRO A 213 -31.48 7.55 -4.19
CA PRO A 213 -31.39 6.11 -4.01
C PRO A 213 -30.01 5.52 -4.35
N LEU A 214 -29.40 5.95 -5.45
CA LEU A 214 -28.04 5.50 -5.81
C LEU A 214 -27.00 6.00 -4.81
N LEU A 215 -27.08 7.28 -4.42
CA LEU A 215 -26.17 7.89 -3.45
C LEU A 215 -26.24 7.19 -2.08
N THR A 216 -27.43 6.93 -1.54
CA THR A 216 -27.61 6.20 -0.27
C THR A 216 -27.13 4.75 -0.37
N SER A 217 -27.36 4.09 -1.52
CA SER A 217 -26.85 2.74 -1.77
C SER A 217 -25.30 2.67 -1.73
N LEU A 218 -24.61 3.69 -2.27
CA LEU A 218 -23.15 3.77 -2.19
C LEU A 218 -22.66 3.93 -0.74
N ILE A 219 -23.35 4.74 0.09
CA ILE A 219 -23.06 4.86 1.52
C ILE A 219 -23.22 3.52 2.23
N GLU A 220 -24.35 2.83 2.04
CA GLU A 220 -24.61 1.53 2.67
C GLU A 220 -23.60 0.47 2.29
N LYS A 221 -23.25 0.38 1.01
CA LYS A 221 -22.23 -0.54 0.50
C LYS A 221 -20.87 -0.24 1.12
N THR A 222 -20.52 1.04 1.24
CA THR A 222 -19.25 1.46 1.84
C THR A 222 -19.16 1.02 3.30
N TYR A 223 -20.17 1.31 4.12
CA TYR A 223 -20.17 0.88 5.52
C TYR A 223 -20.17 -0.64 5.67
N THR A 224 -20.92 -1.33 4.79
CA THR A 224 -20.96 -2.81 4.79
C THR A 224 -19.59 -3.43 4.52
N ALA A 225 -18.82 -2.86 3.62
CA ALA A 225 -17.48 -3.33 3.31
C ALA A 225 -16.44 -2.89 4.36
N GLN A 226 -16.58 -1.66 4.91
CA GLN A 226 -15.58 -1.05 5.79
C GLN A 226 -15.58 -1.65 7.20
N PHE A 227 -16.74 -1.91 7.79
CA PHE A 227 -16.82 -2.30 9.21
C PHE A 227 -16.10 -3.61 9.51
N PRO A 228 -16.23 -4.70 8.74
CA PRO A 228 -15.47 -5.92 8.99
C PRO A 228 -13.95 -5.72 8.97
N MET A 229 -13.45 -4.77 8.17
CA MET A 229 -12.02 -4.44 8.15
C MET A 229 -11.59 -3.76 9.46
N LEU A 230 -12.40 -2.83 9.97
CA LEU A 230 -12.13 -2.17 11.25
C LEU A 230 -12.32 -3.11 12.45
N ASP A 231 -13.25 -4.07 12.39
CA ASP A 231 -13.43 -5.09 13.44
C ASP A 231 -12.17 -5.95 13.62
N SER A 232 -11.41 -6.15 12.54
CA SER A 232 -10.14 -6.87 12.57
C SER A 232 -8.95 -6.02 13.04
N LEU A 233 -9.13 -4.71 13.17
CA LEU A 233 -8.07 -3.74 13.50
C LEU A 233 -8.18 -3.25 14.94
N ARG A 234 -7.27 -3.70 15.82
CA ARG A 234 -7.22 -3.16 17.19
C ARG A 234 -6.76 -1.69 17.17
N PRO A 235 -7.51 -0.76 17.80
CA PRO A 235 -7.05 0.62 17.97
C PRO A 235 -5.73 0.70 18.74
N LEU A 236 -4.89 1.68 18.38
CA LEU A 236 -3.64 1.94 19.10
C LEU A 236 -3.83 3.05 20.13
N SER A 237 -3.28 2.86 21.32
CA SER A 237 -3.12 3.97 22.27
C SER A 237 -2.02 4.93 21.78
N PRO A 238 -1.98 6.19 22.30
CA PRO A 238 -0.90 7.12 21.95
C PRO A 238 0.49 6.59 22.29
N GLU A 239 0.63 5.80 23.35
CA GLU A 239 1.89 5.17 23.72
C GLU A 239 2.29 4.06 22.75
N GLU A 240 1.35 3.25 22.29
CA GLU A 240 1.60 2.20 21.29
C GLU A 240 1.97 2.80 19.92
N VAL A 241 1.37 3.93 19.54
CA VAL A 241 1.77 4.67 18.34
C VAL A 241 3.25 5.05 18.40
N LEU A 242 3.73 5.56 19.54
CA LEU A 242 5.14 5.94 19.72
C LEU A 242 6.09 4.74 19.62
N ARG A 243 5.63 3.54 19.98
CA ARG A 243 6.42 2.31 20.04
C ARG A 243 6.21 1.39 18.86
N THR A 244 5.48 1.82 17.84
CA THR A 244 5.20 0.99 16.65
C THR A 244 6.51 0.53 16.02
N ASP A 245 6.61 -0.78 15.77
CA ASP A 245 7.78 -1.38 15.14
C ASP A 245 7.90 -0.93 13.69
N LEU A 246 9.14 -0.61 13.30
CA LEU A 246 9.44 -0.14 11.95
C LEU A 246 9.29 -1.24 10.88
N ASP A 247 9.72 -2.45 11.19
CA ASP A 247 9.82 -3.54 10.21
C ASP A 247 9.53 -4.92 10.83
N PRO A 248 8.32 -5.11 11.41
CA PRO A 248 7.98 -6.34 12.12
C PRO A 248 8.06 -7.58 11.21
N GLU A 249 7.87 -7.40 9.91
CA GLU A 249 7.90 -8.45 8.90
C GLU A 249 9.28 -8.63 8.23
N GLY A 250 10.26 -7.84 8.60
CA GLY A 250 11.60 -7.89 8.02
C GLY A 250 11.66 -7.53 6.53
N MET A 251 10.65 -6.84 6.01
CA MET A 251 10.56 -6.50 4.59
C MET A 251 11.49 -5.35 4.19
N LYS A 252 11.64 -4.35 5.06
CA LYS A 252 12.46 -3.16 4.77
C LYS A 252 13.94 -3.47 4.67
N ARG A 253 14.42 -4.43 5.46
CA ARG A 253 15.81 -4.88 5.35
C ARG A 253 16.12 -5.57 4.02
N ARG A 254 15.09 -6.02 3.27
CA ARG A 254 15.20 -6.75 2.01
C ARG A 254 15.14 -5.86 0.76
N VAL A 255 14.81 -4.59 0.91
CA VAL A 255 14.71 -3.67 -0.21
C VAL A 255 15.96 -2.81 -0.34
N LEU A 256 16.44 -2.62 -1.57
CA LEU A 256 17.56 -1.72 -1.86
C LEU A 256 17.18 -0.29 -1.49
N ASN A 257 17.96 0.31 -0.59
CA ASN A 257 17.77 1.68 -0.11
C ASN A 257 19.12 2.41 -0.06
N PRO A 258 19.66 2.85 -1.20
CA PRO A 258 20.97 3.51 -1.27
C PRO A 258 21.04 4.80 -0.48
N ALA A 259 19.94 5.53 -0.38
CA ALA A 259 19.89 6.80 0.34
C ALA A 259 19.86 6.62 1.87
N LYS A 260 19.76 5.39 2.38
CA LYS A 260 19.66 5.04 3.82
C LYS A 260 18.58 5.86 4.53
N LEU A 261 17.45 6.06 3.88
CA LEU A 261 16.33 6.80 4.43
C LEU A 261 15.77 6.03 5.64
N GLY A 262 16.10 6.51 6.84
CA GLY A 262 15.78 5.84 8.09
C GLY A 262 14.40 6.18 8.66
N VAL A 263 13.66 7.11 8.06
CA VAL A 263 12.34 7.52 8.55
C VAL A 263 11.31 7.13 7.50
N PRO A 264 10.38 6.22 7.85
CA PRO A 264 9.29 5.92 6.95
C PRO A 264 8.42 7.17 6.80
N ASN A 265 8.28 7.63 5.57
CA ASN A 265 7.10 8.38 5.19
C ASN A 265 6.06 7.35 4.72
N VAL A 266 4.79 7.55 5.06
CA VAL A 266 3.72 6.74 4.49
C VAL A 266 3.87 6.81 2.96
N GLY A 267 3.82 5.67 2.31
CA GLY A 267 4.06 5.57 0.88
C GLY A 267 5.50 5.32 0.46
N SER A 268 6.52 5.75 1.20
CA SER A 268 7.90 5.60 0.72
C SER A 268 8.71 4.50 1.40
N MET A 269 8.37 4.03 2.59
CA MET A 269 9.13 2.99 3.28
C MET A 269 8.26 2.10 4.18
N ALA A 270 6.96 2.15 4.04
CA ALA A 270 6.08 1.29 4.78
C ALA A 270 5.96 -0.10 4.13
N THR A 271 5.59 -1.07 4.92
CA THR A 271 5.22 -2.41 4.44
C THR A 271 3.70 -2.52 4.45
N TYR A 272 3.14 -3.00 3.35
CA TYR A 272 1.72 -3.14 3.14
C TYR A 272 1.35 -4.57 2.77
N ASN A 273 0.15 -5.01 3.16
CA ASN A 273 -0.52 -6.13 2.52
C ASN A 273 -1.11 -5.68 1.16
N LEU A 274 -1.77 -6.60 0.45
CA LEU A 274 -2.37 -6.28 -0.85
C LEU A 274 -3.38 -5.11 -0.75
N GLN A 275 -4.24 -5.08 0.27
CA GLN A 275 -5.24 -4.02 0.46
C GLN A 275 -4.57 -2.64 0.58
N GLY A 276 -3.56 -2.52 1.46
CA GLY A 276 -2.81 -1.28 1.63
C GLY A 276 -2.08 -0.86 0.35
N PHE A 277 -1.49 -1.81 -0.39
CA PHE A 277 -0.80 -1.54 -1.64
C PHE A 277 -1.74 -1.03 -2.75
N LEU A 278 -2.96 -1.57 -2.82
CA LEU A 278 -3.93 -1.18 -3.85
C LEU A 278 -4.37 0.29 -3.75
N HIS A 279 -4.25 0.93 -2.59
CA HIS A 279 -4.51 2.37 -2.48
C HIS A 279 -3.58 3.23 -3.35
N PHE A 280 -2.36 2.75 -3.61
CA PHE A 280 -1.35 3.44 -4.42
C PHE A 280 -1.46 3.13 -5.92
N GLN A 281 -2.42 2.30 -6.34
CA GLN A 281 -2.57 1.91 -7.73
C GLN A 281 -3.66 2.73 -8.44
N SER A 282 -3.38 3.17 -9.67
CA SER A 282 -4.36 3.88 -10.51
C SER A 282 -5.48 2.95 -10.97
N ASP A 283 -5.17 1.79 -11.54
CA ASP A 283 -6.12 0.73 -11.86
C ASP A 283 -6.02 -0.39 -10.82
N ARG A 284 -6.87 -0.33 -9.81
CA ARG A 284 -6.87 -1.26 -8.67
C ARG A 284 -7.33 -2.67 -9.05
N GLU A 285 -8.20 -2.77 -10.05
CA GLU A 285 -8.63 -4.09 -10.55
C GLU A 285 -7.50 -4.81 -11.29
N ALA A 286 -6.82 -4.11 -12.19
CA ALA A 286 -5.67 -4.65 -12.90
C ALA A 286 -4.53 -5.02 -11.91
N ALA A 287 -4.27 -4.14 -10.93
CA ALA A 287 -3.29 -4.41 -9.88
C ALA A 287 -3.67 -5.63 -9.03
N LYS A 288 -4.94 -5.78 -8.64
CA LYS A 288 -5.42 -6.95 -7.89
C LYS A 288 -5.24 -8.26 -8.66
N LYS A 289 -5.44 -8.25 -9.99
CA LYS A 289 -5.18 -9.43 -10.84
C LYS A 289 -3.69 -9.76 -10.91
N LEU A 290 -2.83 -8.75 -11.05
CA LEU A 290 -1.38 -8.95 -11.17
C LEU A 290 -0.73 -9.38 -9.85
N PHE A 291 -1.13 -8.78 -8.75
CA PHE A 291 -0.49 -8.92 -7.45
C PHE A 291 -1.27 -9.78 -6.45
N GLY A 292 -2.32 -10.48 -6.88
CA GLY A 292 -3.22 -11.20 -5.97
C GLY A 292 -2.59 -12.31 -5.12
N GLU A 293 -1.39 -12.78 -5.49
CA GLU A 293 -0.64 -13.80 -4.75
C GLU A 293 0.52 -13.20 -3.93
N VAL A 294 0.64 -11.89 -3.90
CA VAL A 294 1.63 -11.18 -3.08
C VAL A 294 1.05 -10.93 -1.69
N GLU A 295 1.80 -11.34 -0.68
CA GLU A 295 1.40 -11.16 0.72
C GLU A 295 1.78 -9.79 1.25
N LEU A 296 3.04 -9.36 0.96
CA LEU A 296 3.57 -8.10 1.45
C LEU A 296 4.33 -7.33 0.36
N PHE A 297 4.22 -6.03 0.46
CA PHE A 297 4.86 -5.04 -0.39
C PHE A 297 5.67 -4.08 0.46
N THR A 298 6.89 -3.77 0.04
CA THR A 298 7.66 -2.69 0.65
C THR A 298 8.33 -1.84 -0.40
N PHE A 299 8.33 -0.53 -0.17
CA PHE A 299 9.04 0.44 -0.99
C PHE A 299 10.38 0.77 -0.35
N GLY A 300 11.44 0.83 -1.14
CA GLY A 300 12.74 1.32 -0.72
C GLY A 300 12.84 2.84 -0.92
N GLU A 301 13.32 3.24 -2.06
CA GLU A 301 13.40 4.66 -2.44
C GLU A 301 12.58 4.92 -3.72
N GLY A 302 12.39 6.19 -4.04
CA GLY A 302 11.85 6.59 -5.33
C GLY A 302 10.34 6.43 -5.49
N TYR A 303 9.62 6.22 -4.40
CA TYR A 303 8.16 6.21 -4.40
C TYR A 303 7.65 7.37 -3.56
N SER A 304 6.83 8.23 -4.14
CA SER A 304 6.09 9.25 -3.40
C SER A 304 4.60 9.05 -3.60
N SER A 305 3.85 9.05 -2.50
CA SER A 305 2.40 9.23 -2.56
C SER A 305 2.12 10.69 -2.88
N TRP A 306 1.35 10.94 -3.92
CA TRP A 306 0.84 12.28 -4.19
C TRP A 306 -0.44 12.45 -3.40
N THR A 307 -0.46 13.46 -2.54
CA THR A 307 -1.67 13.84 -1.81
C THR A 307 -2.62 14.59 -2.73
N PHE A 308 -3.92 14.32 -2.57
CA PHE A 308 -4.98 15.10 -3.20
C PHE A 308 -5.30 16.29 -2.32
N SER A 309 -5.49 17.41 -2.95
CA SER A 309 -6.10 18.57 -2.30
C SER A 309 -7.59 18.63 -2.67
N TYR A 310 -8.45 18.55 -1.66
CA TYR A 310 -9.86 18.84 -1.80
C TYR A 310 -10.06 20.32 -1.47
N SER A 311 -10.47 21.15 -2.40
CA SER A 311 -10.87 22.51 -2.07
C SER A 311 -12.37 22.69 -2.26
N LYS A 312 -13.02 23.23 -1.22
CA LYS A 312 -14.44 23.66 -1.21
C LYS A 312 -15.48 22.58 -1.52
N GLY A 313 -15.34 21.37 -0.95
CA GLY A 313 -16.36 20.32 -1.06
C GLY A 313 -16.47 19.68 -2.46
N VAL A 314 -15.53 19.99 -3.36
CA VAL A 314 -15.35 19.32 -4.64
C VAL A 314 -13.99 18.70 -4.66
N ALA A 315 -13.92 17.39 -4.93
CA ALA A 315 -12.66 16.69 -5.15
C ALA A 315 -11.91 17.38 -6.29
N GLN A 316 -10.97 18.24 -5.96
CA GLN A 316 -10.03 18.76 -6.94
C GLN A 316 -8.89 17.75 -7.00
N GLY A 317 -9.10 16.66 -7.77
CA GLY A 317 -8.09 15.68 -8.03
C GLY A 317 -6.89 16.33 -8.73
N PHE A 318 -5.83 16.58 -7.97
CA PHE A 318 -4.51 16.63 -8.55
C PHE A 318 -4.11 15.16 -8.73
N GLY A 319 -3.91 14.75 -9.97
CA GLY A 319 -3.85 13.40 -10.42
C GLY A 319 -3.20 12.39 -9.49
N THR A 320 -3.82 11.25 -9.34
CA THR A 320 -3.24 10.05 -8.80
C THR A 320 -2.02 9.67 -9.61
N GLY A 321 -0.92 10.22 -9.28
CA GLY A 321 0.32 9.64 -9.66
C GLY A 321 0.88 8.98 -8.42
N SER A 322 0.79 7.67 -8.27
CA SER A 322 1.88 6.98 -7.63
C SER A 322 3.10 7.30 -8.48
N GLY A 323 3.75 8.42 -8.20
CA GLY A 323 4.86 8.90 -9.00
C GLY A 323 6.06 8.04 -8.68
N GLU A 324 6.38 7.08 -9.54
CA GLU A 324 7.73 6.55 -9.55
C GLU A 324 8.66 7.76 -9.77
N LEU A 325 9.45 8.09 -8.76
CA LEU A 325 10.54 9.05 -8.90
C LEU A 325 11.54 8.51 -9.93
N LEU A 326 12.49 9.34 -10.34
CA LEU A 326 13.47 8.99 -11.38
C LEU A 326 14.22 7.69 -11.09
N ASP A 327 14.46 7.38 -9.81
CA ASP A 327 15.12 6.18 -9.33
C ASP A 327 14.31 5.57 -8.21
N GLY A 328 14.28 4.23 -8.13
CA GLY A 328 13.55 3.60 -7.06
C GLY A 328 13.75 2.09 -6.92
N SER A 329 13.13 1.55 -5.90
CA SER A 329 13.17 0.13 -5.57
C SER A 329 11.92 -0.30 -4.80
N MET A 330 11.51 -1.54 -4.99
CA MET A 330 10.45 -2.19 -4.22
C MET A 330 10.68 -3.70 -4.16
N VAL A 331 10.16 -4.33 -3.11
CA VAL A 331 10.20 -5.78 -2.95
C VAL A 331 8.81 -6.32 -2.65
N PHE A 332 8.49 -7.44 -3.26
CA PHE A 332 7.28 -8.22 -3.08
C PHE A 332 7.63 -9.54 -2.39
N ARG A 333 6.96 -9.88 -1.29
CA ARG A 333 6.96 -11.22 -0.74
C ARG A 333 5.73 -11.95 -1.25
N ASN A 334 5.93 -13.01 -2.00
CA ASN A 334 4.87 -13.85 -2.51
C ASN A 334 4.62 -15.01 -1.54
N ARG A 335 3.47 -15.66 -1.68
CA ARG A 335 3.08 -16.79 -0.86
C ARG A 335 4.10 -17.95 -0.92
N ASP A 336 4.64 -18.20 -2.10
CA ASP A 336 5.59 -19.27 -2.38
C ASP A 336 6.47 -18.95 -3.61
N ASP A 337 7.45 -19.81 -3.89
CA ASP A 337 8.38 -19.65 -5.02
C ASP A 337 7.67 -19.69 -6.37
N GLU A 338 6.59 -20.46 -6.49
CA GLU A 338 5.84 -20.60 -7.73
C GLU A 338 5.03 -19.33 -8.05
N SER A 339 4.39 -18.72 -7.05
CA SER A 339 3.71 -17.43 -7.20
C SER A 339 4.71 -16.29 -7.48
N ALA A 340 5.90 -16.33 -6.87
CA ALA A 340 6.98 -15.40 -7.20
C ALA A 340 7.45 -15.54 -8.65
N GLN A 341 7.54 -16.78 -9.15
CA GLN A 341 7.89 -17.04 -10.55
C GLN A 341 6.83 -16.51 -11.52
N ARG A 342 5.53 -16.67 -11.18
CA ARG A 342 4.43 -16.10 -12.01
C ARG A 342 4.51 -14.58 -12.05
N LEU A 343 4.67 -13.92 -10.90
CA LEU A 343 4.81 -12.47 -10.81
C LEU A 343 6.04 -11.98 -11.58
N TRP A 344 7.20 -12.60 -11.37
CA TRP A 344 8.43 -12.27 -12.07
C TRP A 344 8.27 -12.41 -13.59
N SER A 345 7.56 -13.43 -14.07
CA SER A 345 7.29 -13.62 -15.50
C SER A 345 6.40 -12.52 -16.07
N ALA A 346 5.42 -12.03 -15.29
CA ALA A 346 4.41 -11.07 -15.75
C ALA A 346 4.88 -9.60 -15.75
N LEU A 347 5.78 -9.22 -14.82
CA LEU A 347 6.18 -7.82 -14.64
C LEU A 347 6.98 -7.23 -15.81
N ILE A 348 7.85 -8.02 -16.45
CA ILE A 348 8.56 -7.63 -17.68
C ILE A 348 8.41 -8.78 -18.68
N PRO A 349 7.35 -8.78 -19.48
CA PRO A 349 7.08 -9.86 -20.43
C PRO A 349 8.07 -9.89 -21.61
N GLU A 350 8.59 -8.73 -22.01
CA GLU A 350 9.53 -8.57 -23.14
C GLU A 350 10.86 -7.98 -22.63
N PRO A 351 11.75 -8.79 -22.04
CA PRO A 351 13.03 -8.32 -21.55
C PRO A 351 14.01 -8.02 -22.69
N ASP A 352 14.84 -6.99 -22.48
CA ASP A 352 16.01 -6.73 -23.30
C ASP A 352 17.21 -7.47 -22.73
N ALA A 353 17.68 -8.47 -23.49
CA ALA A 353 18.82 -9.28 -23.06
C ALA A 353 20.12 -8.47 -22.92
N ALA A 354 20.30 -7.39 -23.69
CA ALA A 354 21.47 -6.51 -23.60
C ALA A 354 21.48 -5.69 -22.30
N MET A 355 20.32 -5.51 -21.69
CA MET A 355 20.16 -4.79 -20.42
C MET A 355 20.18 -5.69 -19.19
N THR A 356 20.08 -7.01 -19.36
CA THR A 356 20.06 -7.95 -18.23
C THR A 356 21.44 -8.01 -17.56
N PRO A 357 21.53 -7.90 -16.22
CA PRO A 357 22.82 -7.92 -15.53
C PRO A 357 23.47 -9.31 -15.61
N ASN A 358 24.78 -9.32 -15.90
CA ASN A 358 25.57 -10.56 -16.01
C ASN A 358 25.64 -11.29 -14.66
N GLY A 359 25.47 -12.60 -14.71
CA GLY A 359 25.65 -13.46 -13.53
C GLY A 359 24.58 -13.35 -12.44
N VAL A 360 23.51 -12.56 -12.67
CA VAL A 360 22.38 -12.47 -11.75
C VAL A 360 21.28 -13.43 -12.21
N PRO A 361 21.02 -14.51 -11.45
CA PRO A 361 19.94 -15.44 -11.79
C PRO A 361 18.57 -14.77 -11.74
N ASP A 362 17.64 -15.31 -12.53
CA ASP A 362 16.24 -14.82 -12.54
C ASP A 362 16.13 -13.29 -12.58
N SER A 363 16.91 -12.68 -13.47
CA SER A 363 16.88 -11.23 -13.69
C SER A 363 16.35 -10.87 -15.08
N LYS A 364 15.64 -9.80 -15.19
CA LYS A 364 15.13 -9.23 -16.45
C LYS A 364 15.16 -7.72 -16.38
N CYS A 365 15.51 -7.06 -17.48
CA CYS A 365 15.47 -5.61 -17.59
C CYS A 365 14.79 -5.20 -18.91
N SER A 366 14.19 -4.02 -18.94
CA SER A 366 13.65 -3.41 -20.16
C SER A 366 13.57 -1.89 -20.01
N GLU A 367 13.54 -1.19 -21.14
CA GLU A 367 13.06 0.19 -21.18
C GLU A 367 11.53 0.15 -20.93
N VAL A 368 11.05 0.98 -20.01
CA VAL A 368 9.64 1.05 -19.64
C VAL A 368 9.09 2.46 -19.86
N PRO A 369 7.83 2.59 -20.29
CA PRO A 369 7.23 3.90 -20.45
C PRO A 369 7.10 4.60 -19.10
N ARG A 370 7.34 5.92 -19.09
CA ARG A 370 7.07 6.77 -17.94
C ARG A 370 5.81 7.59 -18.23
N PRO A 371 4.71 7.34 -17.49
CA PRO A 371 3.47 8.09 -17.70
C PRO A 371 3.69 9.61 -17.58
N GLY A 372 3.19 10.37 -18.57
CA GLY A 372 3.28 11.84 -18.55
C GLY A 372 4.67 12.42 -18.87
N SER A 373 5.64 11.62 -19.34
CA SER A 373 6.98 12.09 -19.65
C SER A 373 7.54 11.41 -20.91
N SER A 374 8.32 12.14 -21.71
CA SER A 374 9.12 11.59 -22.82
C SER A 374 10.49 11.04 -22.36
N ALA A 375 10.82 11.17 -21.07
CA ALA A 375 12.08 10.65 -20.56
C ALA A 375 12.06 9.13 -20.51
N LYS A 376 13.18 8.51 -20.92
CA LYS A 376 13.37 7.07 -20.81
C LYS A 376 13.51 6.64 -19.36
N MET A 377 12.89 5.54 -19.02
CA MET A 377 13.08 4.86 -17.75
C MET A 377 13.42 3.39 -18.00
N PHE A 378 14.33 2.86 -17.22
CA PHE A 378 14.79 1.48 -17.30
C PHE A 378 14.45 0.78 -16.00
N ALA A 379 13.72 -0.33 -16.11
CA ALA A 379 13.35 -1.15 -14.96
C ALA A 379 13.97 -2.52 -15.06
N CYS A 380 14.41 -3.03 -13.93
CA CYS A 380 14.84 -4.42 -13.78
C CYS A 380 14.04 -5.11 -12.68
N ILE A 381 13.83 -6.41 -12.85
CA ILE A 381 13.28 -7.28 -11.83
C ILE A 381 14.24 -8.43 -11.57
N VAL A 382 14.31 -8.82 -10.31
CA VAL A 382 15.09 -9.97 -9.85
C VAL A 382 14.19 -10.84 -8.98
N ARG A 383 14.42 -12.16 -9.01
CA ARG A 383 13.71 -13.08 -8.12
C ARG A 383 14.73 -13.85 -7.27
N TYR A 384 14.42 -13.99 -6.01
CA TYR A 384 15.15 -14.85 -5.07
C TYR A 384 14.15 -15.57 -4.18
N ARG A 385 13.99 -16.88 -4.33
CA ARG A 385 12.97 -17.69 -3.65
C ARG A 385 11.57 -17.06 -3.86
N ASN A 386 10.79 -16.84 -2.79
CA ASN A 386 9.46 -16.23 -2.83
C ASN A 386 9.48 -14.70 -2.86
N TYR A 387 10.64 -14.05 -3.05
CA TYR A 387 10.75 -12.61 -3.18
C TYR A 387 10.99 -12.18 -4.63
N VAL A 388 10.32 -11.10 -5.04
CA VAL A 388 10.59 -10.41 -6.30
C VAL A 388 10.98 -8.97 -5.98
N GLY A 389 12.16 -8.55 -6.43
CA GLY A 389 12.62 -7.16 -6.33
C GLY A 389 12.45 -6.45 -7.66
N ARG A 390 11.95 -5.22 -7.65
CA ARG A 390 11.89 -4.32 -8.81
C ARG A 390 12.71 -3.08 -8.50
N VAL A 391 13.58 -2.70 -9.42
CA VAL A 391 14.36 -1.46 -9.37
C VAL A 391 14.18 -0.71 -10.68
N TRP A 392 14.28 0.63 -10.62
CA TRP A 392 14.19 1.47 -11.82
C TRP A 392 15.06 2.71 -11.68
N THR A 393 15.44 3.26 -12.82
CA THR A 393 16.26 4.48 -12.95
C THR A 393 16.19 5.02 -14.38
N THR A 394 16.79 6.17 -14.62
CA THR A 394 16.88 6.80 -15.94
C THR A 394 18.10 6.36 -16.76
N GLN A 395 18.96 5.49 -16.22
CA GLN A 395 20.20 5.05 -16.87
C GLN A 395 20.28 3.51 -16.94
N PRO A 396 20.51 2.91 -18.12
CA PRO A 396 20.48 1.45 -18.26
C PRO A 396 21.57 0.74 -17.44
N GLU A 397 22.77 1.31 -17.35
CA GLU A 397 23.85 0.72 -16.54
C GLU A 397 23.54 0.78 -15.05
N ASP A 398 22.99 1.89 -14.57
CA ASP A 398 22.57 2.04 -13.18
C ASP A 398 21.43 1.04 -12.84
N ALA A 399 20.51 0.78 -13.77
CA ALA A 399 19.47 -0.23 -13.59
C ALA A 399 20.05 -1.63 -13.39
N ARG A 400 21.07 -2.01 -14.16
CA ARG A 400 21.77 -3.29 -14.02
C ARG A 400 22.46 -3.42 -12.66
N GLN A 401 23.19 -2.39 -12.24
CA GLN A 401 23.88 -2.38 -10.95
C GLN A 401 22.91 -2.43 -9.77
N ARG A 402 21.78 -1.69 -9.84
CA ARG A 402 20.70 -1.75 -8.86
C ARG A 402 20.07 -3.15 -8.80
N ALA A 403 19.85 -3.80 -9.94
CA ALA A 403 19.30 -5.15 -9.98
C ALA A 403 20.24 -6.17 -9.34
N ALA A 404 21.54 -6.11 -9.65
CA ALA A 404 22.55 -6.96 -9.05
C ALA A 404 22.64 -6.75 -7.53
N ALA A 405 22.59 -5.50 -7.07
CA ALA A 405 22.57 -5.18 -5.64
C ALA A 405 21.29 -5.64 -4.95
N GLN A 406 20.12 -5.44 -5.58
CA GLN A 406 18.83 -5.91 -5.02
C GLN A 406 18.81 -7.45 -4.88
N TYR A 407 19.34 -8.18 -5.86
CA TYR A 407 19.47 -9.63 -5.74
C TYR A 407 20.39 -10.02 -4.56
N ALA A 408 21.55 -9.35 -4.44
CA ALA A 408 22.48 -9.62 -3.35
C ALA A 408 21.86 -9.30 -1.97
N VAL A 409 21.12 -8.19 -1.83
CA VAL A 409 20.40 -7.86 -0.60
C VAL A 409 19.38 -8.95 -0.25
N LEU A 410 18.62 -9.46 -1.22
CA LEU A 410 17.67 -10.57 -0.98
C LEU A 410 18.39 -11.84 -0.54
N ALA A 411 19.50 -12.21 -1.20
CA ALA A 411 20.28 -13.38 -0.86
C ALA A 411 20.94 -13.30 0.53
N ASN A 412 21.40 -12.11 0.93
CA ASN A 412 22.02 -11.85 2.24
C ASN A 412 21.00 -11.63 3.37
N SER A 413 19.70 -11.57 3.08
CA SER A 413 18.63 -11.30 4.06
C SER A 413 17.95 -12.56 4.62
N GLN A 414 18.63 -13.70 4.61
CA GLN A 414 18.10 -14.99 5.10
C GLN A 414 17.93 -15.00 6.61
#